data_c3283d05e083cc61349d8cabfcfea501
#
_entry.id   c3283d05e083cc61349d8cabfcfea501
#
_cell.length_a   1.000
_cell.length_b   1.000
_cell.length_c   1.000
_cell.angle_alpha   90.00
_cell.angle_beta   90.00
_cell.angle_gamma   90.00
#
_symmetry.space_group_name_H-M   'P 1'
#
loop_
_entity.id
_entity.type
_entity.pdbx_description
1 polymer ?
#
loop_
_entity_poly.entity_id
_entity_poly.type
_entity_poly.pdbx_seq_one_letter_code
_entity_poly.pdbx_strand_id
1 'polypeptide(L)'
;MLSGCDRYRNYLAYTFPFRASSHYLFFGAPNEPGNFLLLHQGEATLYRPMLHPEDEIWHGAQQSEEELRKQYDLKSIKTHQDLAHDLSALGLGAVCSLPSPDAGTNELLKSYLGRVPVLNEKPDTRLVEAIMELRLCQDESAIGSIRKAVHASAELQLEVMKECVVGATERELRGVLDKRAASEGWELSFSPIISVAGEVLHNPHYRNRLADGDMLLVDCGAELSDGYVGDLTRTYPVNGTFSETQKAIYEVVDAARAKAVSTIAPGVHFAELHRAASLVIAEGLVGLGILKGEPQELVEKGAHALFFCHGLGHLLGLDAHDMEDFGDRVGYEEGTGRSPQFGLSNLRLSRTLQPGMVVTIEPGYYSIPALLNGEVGRRFESHLDRETLKKYDDVRGIRIEDVVLVTAEGFENLSGHLPTDPASIEKLIGLQHRATV
;
A
#
# COMPACT_ATOMS: atom_id res chain seq x y z
N MET A 1 -24.01 3.70 1.39
CA MET A 1 -22.70 3.27 1.98
C MET A 1 -22.60 3.85 3.39
N LEU A 2 -21.93 3.18 4.29
CA LEU A 2 -21.67 3.61 5.66
C LEU A 2 -20.19 3.99 5.79
N SER A 3 -19.89 5.09 6.49
CA SER A 3 -18.51 5.51 6.77
C SER A 3 -17.76 4.48 7.62
N GLY A 4 -18.44 3.88 8.55
CA GLY A 4 -17.96 2.96 9.58
C GLY A 4 -18.40 3.40 10.97
N CYS A 5 -18.25 2.53 11.94
CA CYS A 5 -18.51 2.83 13.35
C CYS A 5 -17.21 3.09 14.11
N ASP A 6 -17.30 3.82 15.22
CA ASP A 6 -16.20 3.91 16.17
C ASP A 6 -15.80 2.55 16.69
N ARG A 7 -14.49 2.35 16.83
CA ARG A 7 -13.93 1.19 17.52
C ARG A 7 -13.47 1.60 18.91
N TYR A 8 -14.08 1.00 19.91
CA TYR A 8 -13.77 1.28 21.32
C TYR A 8 -12.63 0.41 21.84
N ARG A 9 -11.81 0.96 22.75
CA ARG A 9 -10.77 0.17 23.41
C ARG A 9 -11.39 -0.80 24.42
N ASN A 10 -11.82 -0.30 25.59
CA ASN A 10 -12.45 -1.11 26.62
C ASN A 10 -13.79 -0.54 27.11
N TYR A 11 -14.06 0.74 26.83
CA TYR A 11 -15.27 1.44 27.26
C TYR A 11 -15.59 2.58 26.29
N LEU A 12 -16.85 3.01 26.30
CA LEU A 12 -17.40 3.90 25.27
C LEU A 12 -16.76 5.28 25.14
N ALA A 13 -16.14 5.79 26.21
CA ALA A 13 -15.51 7.11 26.17
C ALA A 13 -14.09 7.10 25.57
N TYR A 14 -13.57 5.95 25.12
CA TYR A 14 -12.22 5.83 24.59
C TYR A 14 -12.17 5.05 23.29
N THR A 15 -12.14 5.77 22.19
CA THR A 15 -12.09 5.21 20.83
C THR A 15 -10.65 5.10 20.30
N PHE A 16 -10.45 4.27 19.28
CA PHE A 16 -9.30 4.38 18.40
C PHE A 16 -9.50 5.53 17.41
N PRO A 17 -8.43 6.10 16.83
CA PRO A 17 -8.56 7.05 15.73
C PRO A 17 -9.47 6.48 14.65
N PHE A 18 -10.40 7.30 14.17
CA PHE A 18 -11.37 6.90 13.15
C PHE A 18 -10.85 7.24 11.77
N ARG A 19 -11.05 6.31 10.85
CA ARG A 19 -10.90 6.51 9.42
C ARG A 19 -12.08 5.85 8.72
N ALA A 20 -12.80 6.60 7.90
CA ALA A 20 -13.93 6.10 7.14
C ALA A 20 -13.50 5.12 6.05
N SER A 21 -14.42 4.26 5.63
CA SER A 21 -14.22 3.36 4.48
C SER A 21 -13.77 4.13 3.25
N SER A 22 -12.74 3.65 2.56
CA SER A 22 -12.22 4.26 1.32
C SER A 22 -13.28 4.38 0.24
N HIS A 23 -14.20 3.41 0.15
CA HIS A 23 -15.32 3.48 -0.79
C HIS A 23 -16.32 4.59 -0.46
N TYR A 24 -16.48 4.92 0.82
CA TYR A 24 -17.30 6.04 1.26
C TYR A 24 -16.60 7.38 0.99
N LEU A 25 -15.30 7.48 1.30
CA LEU A 25 -14.48 8.67 1.06
C LEU A 25 -14.38 9.03 -0.43
N PHE A 26 -14.34 8.02 -1.31
CA PHE A 26 -14.29 8.20 -2.76
C PHE A 26 -15.44 9.09 -3.28
N PHE A 27 -16.60 9.04 -2.66
CA PHE A 27 -17.74 9.86 -3.03
C PHE A 27 -17.77 11.24 -2.34
N GLY A 28 -16.65 11.68 -1.79
CA GLY A 28 -16.50 13.02 -1.22
C GLY A 28 -17.37 13.25 0.02
N ALA A 29 -17.39 12.31 0.95
CA ALA A 29 -18.19 12.40 2.16
C ALA A 29 -17.29 12.59 3.41
N PRO A 30 -17.82 13.20 4.52
CA PRO A 30 -17.03 13.53 5.70
C PRO A 30 -16.38 12.31 6.38
N ASN A 31 -15.10 12.42 6.77
CA ASN A 31 -14.39 11.38 7.53
C ASN A 31 -14.83 11.38 9.01
N GLU A 32 -16.08 11.02 9.25
CA GLU A 32 -16.72 10.96 10.56
C GLU A 32 -17.45 9.63 10.76
N PRO A 33 -17.48 9.07 11.98
CA PRO A 33 -18.15 7.80 12.25
C PRO A 33 -19.68 7.89 12.16
N GLY A 34 -20.31 6.79 11.79
CA GLY A 34 -21.76 6.63 11.80
C GLY A 34 -22.51 7.32 10.66
N ASN A 35 -21.84 7.99 9.75
CA ASN A 35 -22.49 8.66 8.61
C ASN A 35 -22.88 7.65 7.52
N PHE A 36 -24.07 7.81 6.96
CA PHE A 36 -24.49 7.08 5.75
C PHE A 36 -24.54 8.03 4.56
N LEU A 37 -24.09 7.57 3.41
CA LEU A 37 -24.24 8.24 2.13
C LEU A 37 -25.17 7.41 1.24
N LEU A 38 -26.32 7.97 0.85
CA LEU A 38 -27.24 7.39 -0.11
C LEU A 38 -27.07 8.09 -1.46
N LEU A 39 -26.69 7.31 -2.47
CA LEU A 39 -26.66 7.76 -3.87
C LEU A 39 -27.91 7.25 -4.56
N HIS A 40 -28.73 8.15 -5.07
CA HIS A 40 -29.95 7.82 -5.78
C HIS A 40 -30.23 8.82 -6.88
N GLN A 41 -30.47 8.33 -8.11
CA GLN A 41 -30.77 9.16 -9.29
C GLN A 41 -29.80 10.33 -9.54
N GLY A 42 -28.50 10.09 -9.29
CA GLY A 42 -27.45 11.11 -9.47
C GLY A 42 -27.35 12.13 -8.33
N GLU A 43 -28.10 11.95 -7.24
CA GLU A 43 -28.02 12.81 -6.06
C GLU A 43 -27.44 12.09 -4.87
N ALA A 44 -26.62 12.81 -4.07
CA ALA A 44 -26.04 12.34 -2.83
C ALA A 44 -26.76 12.95 -1.62
N THR A 45 -27.22 12.11 -0.71
CA THR A 45 -27.80 12.52 0.57
C THR A 45 -26.97 11.95 1.70
N LEU A 46 -26.46 12.82 2.57
CA LEU A 46 -25.76 12.45 3.79
C LEU A 46 -26.74 12.28 4.95
N TYR A 47 -26.67 11.17 5.66
CA TYR A 47 -27.44 10.93 6.87
C TYR A 47 -26.48 10.85 8.06
N ARG A 48 -26.69 11.73 9.04
CA ARG A 48 -25.86 11.82 10.24
C ARG A 48 -26.56 11.23 11.46
N PRO A 49 -25.79 10.71 12.44
CA PRO A 49 -26.34 10.43 13.76
C PRO A 49 -26.98 11.70 14.35
N MET A 50 -28.05 11.53 15.12
CA MET A 50 -28.61 12.65 15.88
C MET A 50 -27.66 12.94 17.03
N LEU A 51 -27.22 14.19 17.10
CA LEU A 51 -26.33 14.66 18.14
C LEU A 51 -27.08 14.90 19.45
N HIS A 52 -26.50 14.46 20.55
CA HIS A 52 -26.97 14.85 21.85
C HIS A 52 -26.45 16.25 22.20
N PRO A 53 -27.27 17.13 22.83
CA PRO A 53 -26.82 18.48 23.19
C PRO A 53 -25.53 18.51 24.07
N GLU A 54 -25.27 17.42 24.81
CA GLU A 54 -24.06 17.29 25.62
C GLU A 54 -22.80 16.95 24.80
N ASP A 55 -22.94 16.50 23.56
CA ASP A 55 -21.79 16.12 22.70
C ASP A 55 -20.87 17.33 22.45
N GLU A 56 -21.45 18.52 22.33
CA GLU A 56 -20.70 19.76 22.17
C GLU A 56 -19.81 20.06 23.39
N ILE A 57 -20.25 19.67 24.60
CA ILE A 57 -19.45 19.87 25.82
C ILE A 57 -18.20 18.98 25.82
N TRP A 58 -18.33 17.76 25.27
CA TRP A 58 -17.26 16.77 25.30
C TRP A 58 -16.34 16.81 24.08
N HIS A 59 -16.87 17.19 22.93
CA HIS A 59 -16.20 17.05 21.63
C HIS A 59 -16.05 18.40 20.90
N GLY A 60 -16.58 19.51 21.46
CA GLY A 60 -16.61 20.80 20.82
C GLY A 60 -17.74 20.92 19.77
N ALA A 61 -17.89 22.13 19.21
CA ALA A 61 -18.88 22.40 18.20
C ALA A 61 -18.59 21.60 16.93
N GLN A 62 -19.60 20.91 16.43
CA GLN A 62 -19.50 20.21 15.17
C GLN A 62 -19.72 21.15 13.98
N GLN A 63 -19.25 20.75 12.79
CA GLN A 63 -19.50 21.49 11.57
C GLN A 63 -21.02 21.61 11.32
N SER A 64 -21.44 22.83 11.00
CA SER A 64 -22.81 23.12 10.62
C SER A 64 -23.16 22.44 9.28
N GLU A 65 -24.44 22.25 9.01
CA GLU A 65 -24.90 21.73 7.71
C GLU A 65 -24.45 22.63 6.54
N GLU A 66 -24.40 23.95 6.74
CA GLU A 66 -23.95 24.88 5.71
C GLU A 66 -22.47 24.70 5.38
N GLU A 67 -21.62 24.53 6.37
CA GLU A 67 -20.19 24.23 6.19
C GLU A 67 -19.98 22.91 5.48
N LEU A 68 -20.67 21.84 5.90
CA LEU A 68 -20.60 20.53 5.25
C LEU A 68 -21.09 20.56 3.80
N ARG A 69 -22.20 21.24 3.52
CA ARG A 69 -22.71 21.39 2.15
C ARG A 69 -21.71 22.10 1.26
N LYS A 70 -21.06 23.13 1.77
CA LYS A 70 -20.04 23.89 1.04
C LYS A 70 -18.78 23.06 0.79
N GLN A 71 -18.34 22.28 1.78
CA GLN A 71 -17.10 21.52 1.72
C GLN A 71 -17.23 20.28 0.83
N TYR A 72 -18.37 19.59 0.89
CA TYR A 72 -18.58 18.28 0.25
C TYR A 72 -19.59 18.27 -0.90
N ASP A 73 -20.02 19.44 -1.38
CA ASP A 73 -21.04 19.61 -2.43
C ASP A 73 -22.32 18.78 -2.21
N LEU A 74 -22.77 18.66 -0.97
CA LEU A 74 -23.92 17.86 -0.59
C LEU A 74 -25.23 18.63 -0.83
N LYS A 75 -26.16 18.04 -1.57
CA LYS A 75 -27.48 18.65 -1.78
C LYS A 75 -28.40 18.51 -0.57
N SER A 76 -28.31 17.39 0.14
CA SER A 76 -29.19 17.08 1.26
C SER A 76 -28.39 16.47 2.42
N ILE A 77 -28.71 16.96 3.63
CA ILE A 77 -28.24 16.40 4.88
C ILE A 77 -29.47 16.09 5.72
N LYS A 78 -29.57 14.86 6.23
CA LYS A 78 -30.70 14.32 6.98
C LYS A 78 -30.23 13.56 8.21
N THR A 79 -31.18 13.08 9.00
CA THR A 79 -30.93 12.26 10.19
C THR A 79 -31.03 10.75 9.90
N HIS A 80 -30.57 9.91 10.81
CA HIS A 80 -30.76 8.46 10.74
C HIS A 80 -32.24 8.05 10.76
N GLN A 81 -33.14 8.85 11.35
CA GLN A 81 -34.58 8.56 11.33
C GLN A 81 -35.14 8.71 9.91
N ASP A 82 -34.69 9.73 9.18
CA ASP A 82 -35.07 9.94 7.77
C ASP A 82 -34.51 8.81 6.88
N LEU A 83 -33.29 8.28 7.18
CA LEU A 83 -32.68 7.17 6.43
C LEU A 83 -33.61 5.94 6.43
N ALA A 84 -34.13 5.54 7.58
CA ALA A 84 -35.04 4.38 7.68
C ALA A 84 -36.26 4.55 6.83
N HIS A 85 -36.85 5.77 6.81
CA HIS A 85 -38.00 6.11 5.99
C HIS A 85 -37.65 6.05 4.48
N ASP A 86 -36.56 6.71 4.07
CA ASP A 86 -36.16 6.79 2.67
C ASP A 86 -35.78 5.41 2.09
N LEU A 87 -35.07 4.59 2.86
CA LEU A 87 -34.76 3.22 2.46
C LEU A 87 -35.98 2.33 2.31
N SER A 88 -36.96 2.50 3.20
CA SER A 88 -38.25 1.79 3.10
C SER A 88 -39.03 2.18 1.83
N ALA A 89 -39.02 3.46 1.47
CA ALA A 89 -39.64 3.97 0.26
C ALA A 89 -39.00 3.43 -1.02
N LEU A 90 -37.69 3.22 -1.01
CA LEU A 90 -36.94 2.64 -2.14
C LEU A 90 -37.16 1.13 -2.27
N GLY A 91 -37.55 0.44 -1.22
CA GLY A 91 -37.65 -1.00 -1.14
C GLY A 91 -36.30 -1.63 -0.86
N LEU A 92 -36.11 -2.16 0.36
CA LEU A 92 -34.82 -2.67 0.88
C LEU A 92 -34.14 -3.72 -0.02
N GLY A 93 -34.88 -4.51 -0.77
CA GLY A 93 -34.39 -5.51 -1.70
C GLY A 93 -33.65 -4.94 -2.93
N ALA A 94 -33.85 -3.65 -3.24
CA ALA A 94 -33.19 -2.96 -4.35
C ALA A 94 -31.93 -2.16 -3.90
N VAL A 95 -31.78 -1.93 -2.59
CA VAL A 95 -30.67 -1.15 -2.04
C VAL A 95 -29.40 -1.99 -2.05
N CYS A 96 -28.33 -1.47 -2.70
CA CYS A 96 -27.00 -2.04 -2.69
C CYS A 96 -26.16 -1.42 -1.57
N SER A 97 -25.31 -2.19 -0.93
CA SER A 97 -24.35 -1.70 0.07
C SER A 97 -23.10 -2.58 0.06
N LEU A 98 -22.07 -2.15 0.78
CA LEU A 98 -20.84 -2.90 0.95
C LEU A 98 -20.76 -3.45 2.37
N PRO A 99 -20.24 -4.68 2.56
CA PRO A 99 -19.88 -5.17 3.89
C PRO A 99 -18.67 -4.41 4.43
N SER A 100 -18.48 -4.45 5.73
CA SER A 100 -17.29 -3.94 6.40
C SER A 100 -16.50 -5.09 7.03
N PRO A 101 -15.18 -5.00 7.15
CA PRO A 101 -14.40 -5.93 7.98
C PRO A 101 -14.75 -5.78 9.48
N ASP A 102 -15.36 -4.66 9.88
CA ASP A 102 -15.80 -4.41 11.25
C ASP A 102 -17.21 -4.95 11.53
N ALA A 103 -17.33 -5.79 12.57
CA ALA A 103 -18.58 -6.43 12.94
C ALA A 103 -19.66 -5.42 13.41
N GLY A 104 -19.26 -4.38 14.15
CA GLY A 104 -20.17 -3.34 14.63
C GLY A 104 -20.82 -2.56 13.47
N THR A 105 -20.02 -2.23 12.48
CA THR A 105 -20.46 -1.61 11.25
C THR A 105 -21.47 -2.51 10.49
N ASN A 106 -21.20 -3.82 10.40
CA ASN A 106 -22.13 -4.75 9.76
C ASN A 106 -23.46 -4.90 10.52
N GLU A 107 -23.43 -4.90 11.85
CA GLU A 107 -24.68 -4.94 12.65
C GLU A 107 -25.50 -3.65 12.48
N LEU A 108 -24.83 -2.49 12.38
CA LEU A 108 -25.53 -1.24 12.06
C LEU A 108 -26.15 -1.29 10.65
N LEU A 109 -25.41 -1.75 9.63
CA LEU A 109 -25.96 -1.96 8.28
C LEU A 109 -27.17 -2.90 8.30
N LYS A 110 -27.06 -4.01 9.02
CA LYS A 110 -28.14 -5.00 9.16
C LYS A 110 -29.39 -4.41 9.80
N SER A 111 -29.26 -3.49 10.76
CA SER A 111 -30.41 -2.86 11.42
C SER A 111 -31.24 -2.01 10.45
N TYR A 112 -30.61 -1.42 9.41
CA TYR A 112 -31.28 -0.63 8.38
C TYR A 112 -31.74 -1.44 7.17
N LEU A 113 -30.93 -2.42 6.73
CA LEU A 113 -31.18 -3.19 5.51
C LEU A 113 -31.91 -4.51 5.75
N GLY A 114 -32.05 -4.95 7.01
CA GLY A 114 -32.57 -6.26 7.37
C GLY A 114 -31.63 -7.43 7.01
N ARG A 115 -30.43 -7.14 6.49
CA ARG A 115 -29.41 -8.11 6.07
C ARG A 115 -27.99 -7.53 6.17
N VAL A 116 -26.98 -8.38 6.23
CA VAL A 116 -25.60 -7.97 6.02
C VAL A 116 -25.32 -7.99 4.51
N PRO A 117 -24.69 -6.95 3.94
CA PRO A 117 -24.29 -6.94 2.53
C PRO A 117 -23.30 -8.07 2.20
N VAL A 118 -23.32 -8.56 0.94
CA VAL A 118 -22.43 -9.64 0.48
C VAL A 118 -21.84 -9.29 -0.89
N LEU A 119 -20.52 -9.21 -1.00
CA LEU A 119 -19.82 -8.74 -2.21
C LEU A 119 -20.16 -9.52 -3.49
N ASN A 120 -20.40 -10.82 -3.36
CA ASN A 120 -20.61 -11.74 -4.51
C ASN A 120 -22.09 -12.05 -4.78
N GLU A 121 -23.02 -11.37 -4.10
CA GLU A 121 -24.46 -11.62 -4.22
C GLU A 121 -25.20 -10.36 -4.62
N LYS A 122 -26.27 -10.54 -5.39
CA LYS A 122 -27.18 -9.41 -5.70
C LYS A 122 -27.99 -9.04 -4.45
N PRO A 123 -28.26 -7.71 -4.26
CA PRO A 123 -27.98 -6.62 -5.19
C PRO A 123 -26.56 -6.03 -5.08
N ASP A 124 -25.79 -6.36 -4.06
CA ASP A 124 -24.56 -5.65 -3.66
C ASP A 124 -23.44 -5.74 -4.70
N THR A 125 -23.31 -6.87 -5.41
CA THR A 125 -22.29 -7.04 -6.45
C THR A 125 -22.34 -5.95 -7.53
N ARG A 126 -23.51 -5.35 -7.81
CA ARG A 126 -23.61 -4.22 -8.75
C ARG A 126 -22.89 -2.97 -8.27
N LEU A 127 -22.93 -2.71 -6.96
CA LEU A 127 -22.22 -1.58 -6.36
C LEU A 127 -20.71 -1.83 -6.40
N VAL A 128 -20.28 -3.06 -6.12
CA VAL A 128 -18.86 -3.47 -6.22
C VAL A 128 -18.34 -3.23 -7.64
N GLU A 129 -19.06 -3.71 -8.66
CA GLU A 129 -18.69 -3.57 -10.08
C GLU A 129 -18.60 -2.08 -10.48
N ALA A 130 -19.59 -1.27 -10.09
CA ALA A 130 -19.59 0.16 -10.38
C ALA A 130 -18.43 0.92 -9.70
N ILE A 131 -18.12 0.60 -8.44
CA ILE A 131 -16.99 1.22 -7.73
C ILE A 131 -15.67 0.81 -8.36
N MET A 132 -15.50 -0.47 -8.71
CA MET A 132 -14.31 -0.94 -9.41
C MET A 132 -14.10 -0.19 -10.72
N GLU A 133 -15.13 -0.06 -11.55
CA GLU A 133 -15.07 0.66 -12.82
C GLU A 133 -14.62 2.12 -12.63
N LEU A 134 -15.15 2.80 -11.61
CA LEU A 134 -14.85 4.20 -11.32
C LEU A 134 -13.46 4.42 -10.71
N ARG A 135 -12.97 3.49 -9.87
CA ARG A 135 -11.71 3.65 -9.11
C ARG A 135 -10.50 2.99 -9.75
N LEU A 136 -10.71 2.12 -10.73
CA LEU A 136 -9.60 1.41 -11.38
C LEU A 136 -8.65 2.37 -12.11
N CYS A 137 -9.21 3.42 -12.70
CA CYS A 137 -8.47 4.50 -13.35
C CYS A 137 -8.78 5.82 -12.63
N GLN A 138 -7.78 6.40 -12.05
CA GLN A 138 -7.88 7.66 -11.30
C GLN A 138 -8.13 8.84 -12.24
N ASP A 139 -8.98 9.77 -11.84
CA ASP A 139 -9.17 11.04 -12.54
C ASP A 139 -8.04 12.05 -12.20
N GLU A 140 -8.02 13.18 -12.88
CA GLU A 140 -6.99 14.23 -12.70
C GLU A 140 -6.94 14.77 -11.25
N SER A 141 -8.07 14.83 -10.55
CA SER A 141 -8.13 15.29 -9.15
C SER A 141 -7.48 14.27 -8.21
N ALA A 142 -7.87 13.01 -8.36
CA ALA A 142 -7.30 11.89 -7.62
C ALA A 142 -5.78 11.75 -7.87
N ILE A 143 -5.36 11.82 -9.15
CA ILE A 143 -3.94 11.82 -9.53
C ILE A 143 -3.20 12.98 -8.85
N GLY A 144 -3.80 14.17 -8.81
CA GLY A 144 -3.24 15.34 -8.12
C GLY A 144 -3.05 15.11 -6.62
N SER A 145 -3.98 14.43 -5.97
CA SER A 145 -3.89 14.05 -4.54
C SER A 145 -2.86 12.95 -4.31
N ILE A 146 -2.84 11.91 -5.14
CA ILE A 146 -1.83 10.84 -5.06
C ILE A 146 -0.40 11.40 -5.25
N ARG A 147 -0.17 12.33 -6.18
CA ARG A 147 1.14 13.01 -6.33
C ARG A 147 1.59 13.67 -5.02
N LYS A 148 0.69 14.37 -4.34
CA LYS A 148 0.99 15.00 -3.05
C LYS A 148 1.30 13.95 -1.97
N ALA A 149 0.53 12.87 -1.92
CA ALA A 149 0.74 11.79 -0.96
C ALA A 149 2.07 11.07 -1.19
N VAL A 150 2.43 10.80 -2.44
CA VAL A 150 3.74 10.23 -2.82
C VAL A 150 4.88 11.19 -2.45
N HIS A 151 4.70 12.49 -2.67
CA HIS A 151 5.70 13.49 -2.25
C HIS A 151 5.86 13.52 -0.73
N ALA A 152 4.76 13.53 0.01
CA ALA A 152 4.78 13.44 1.48
C ALA A 152 5.48 12.15 1.97
N SER A 153 5.22 11.02 1.30
CA SER A 153 5.89 9.75 1.60
C SER A 153 7.40 9.80 1.35
N ALA A 154 7.83 10.49 0.29
CA ALA A 154 9.25 10.73 0.03
C ALA A 154 9.89 11.61 1.11
N GLU A 155 9.18 12.61 1.62
CA GLU A 155 9.66 13.41 2.76
C GLU A 155 9.80 12.59 4.04
N LEU A 156 8.87 11.64 4.30
CA LEU A 156 9.00 10.68 5.40
C LEU A 156 10.26 9.82 5.25
N GLN A 157 10.52 9.29 4.06
CA GLN A 157 11.75 8.53 3.76
C GLN A 157 13.01 9.36 4.03
N LEU A 158 13.07 10.58 3.51
CA LEU A 158 14.21 11.47 3.71
C LEU A 158 14.43 11.83 5.18
N GLU A 159 13.36 11.96 5.97
CA GLU A 159 13.49 12.24 7.40
C GLU A 159 14.08 11.05 8.16
N VAL A 160 13.67 9.82 7.85
CA VAL A 160 14.28 8.61 8.43
C VAL A 160 15.74 8.46 8.00
N MET A 161 16.07 8.74 6.74
CA MET A 161 17.46 8.71 6.25
C MET A 161 18.37 9.68 7.02
N LYS A 162 17.87 10.85 7.38
CA LYS A 162 18.62 11.84 8.18
C LYS A 162 18.93 11.34 9.60
N GLU A 163 18.04 10.61 10.21
CA GLU A 163 18.16 10.12 11.59
C GLU A 163 18.75 8.71 11.66
N CYS A 164 19.05 8.08 10.51
CA CYS A 164 19.64 6.76 10.44
C CYS A 164 21.12 6.81 10.80
N VAL A 165 21.44 6.37 12.01
CA VAL A 165 22.82 6.31 12.53
C VAL A 165 23.06 5.01 13.27
N VAL A 166 24.33 4.55 13.28
CA VAL A 166 24.75 3.38 14.09
C VAL A 166 24.42 3.61 15.56
N GLY A 167 23.77 2.64 16.18
CA GLY A 167 23.34 2.72 17.58
C GLY A 167 21.90 3.22 17.79
N ALA A 168 21.26 3.84 16.80
CA ALA A 168 19.81 4.11 16.85
C ALA A 168 19.00 2.80 16.89
N THR A 169 17.73 2.86 17.25
CA THR A 169 16.82 1.71 17.24
C THR A 169 15.74 1.91 16.16
N GLU A 170 15.23 0.80 15.63
CA GLU A 170 14.08 0.83 14.70
C GLU A 170 12.89 1.60 15.30
N ARG A 171 12.71 1.54 16.63
CA ARG A 171 11.65 2.24 17.35
C ARG A 171 11.85 3.76 17.38
N GLU A 172 13.08 4.23 17.54
CA GLU A 172 13.40 5.67 17.48
C GLU A 172 13.08 6.20 16.07
N LEU A 173 13.46 5.46 15.02
CA LEU A 173 13.16 5.81 13.64
C LEU A 173 11.66 5.77 13.33
N ARG A 174 10.91 4.81 13.94
CA ARG A 174 9.44 4.85 13.88
C ARG A 174 8.88 6.13 14.48
N GLY A 175 9.43 6.58 15.63
CA GLY A 175 9.05 7.84 16.26
C GLY A 175 9.35 9.06 15.39
N VAL A 176 10.37 9.02 14.54
CA VAL A 176 10.67 10.06 13.53
C VAL A 176 9.54 10.17 12.52
N LEU A 177 9.07 9.05 11.96
CA LEU A 177 7.92 9.03 11.05
C LEU A 177 6.65 9.57 11.71
N ASP A 178 6.31 9.07 12.90
CA ASP A 178 5.11 9.48 13.62
C ASP A 178 5.12 10.99 13.92
N LYS A 179 6.29 11.52 14.34
CA LYS A 179 6.47 12.95 14.59
C LYS A 179 6.29 13.78 13.32
N ARG A 180 6.93 13.36 12.21
CA ARG A 180 6.86 14.10 10.95
C ARG A 180 5.43 14.09 10.41
N ALA A 181 4.78 12.94 10.32
CA ALA A 181 3.41 12.82 9.86
C ALA A 181 2.45 13.69 10.70
N ALA A 182 2.50 13.57 12.02
CA ALA A 182 1.64 14.33 12.91
C ALA A 182 1.88 15.86 12.82
N SER A 183 3.12 16.32 12.61
CA SER A 183 3.41 17.76 12.49
C SER A 183 2.91 18.38 11.18
N GLU A 184 2.73 17.59 10.13
CA GLU A 184 2.17 18.02 8.84
C GLU A 184 0.66 17.77 8.72
N GLY A 185 0.04 17.15 9.73
CA GLY A 185 -1.36 16.75 9.68
C GLY A 185 -1.63 15.56 8.73
N TRP A 186 -0.62 14.73 8.51
CA TRP A 186 -0.75 13.47 7.78
C TRP A 186 -0.97 12.32 8.74
N GLU A 187 -1.62 11.27 8.25
CA GLU A 187 -1.59 9.95 8.87
C GLU A 187 -0.58 9.06 8.13
N LEU A 188 -0.26 7.90 8.68
CA LEU A 188 0.49 6.89 7.96
C LEU A 188 -0.47 5.97 7.20
N SER A 189 -0.22 5.76 5.91
CA SER A 189 -1.07 4.95 5.03
C SER A 189 -1.20 3.49 5.46
N PHE A 190 -0.19 3.00 6.18
CA PHE A 190 -0.16 1.66 6.80
C PHE A 190 0.84 1.65 7.95
N SER A 191 0.91 0.53 8.69
CA SER A 191 1.94 0.32 9.70
C SER A 191 3.31 0.18 9.03
N PRO A 192 4.22 1.16 9.11
CA PRO A 192 5.45 1.15 8.34
C PRO A 192 6.37 0.00 8.76
N ILE A 193 7.17 -0.46 7.82
CA ILE A 193 8.23 -1.43 8.06
C ILE A 193 9.52 -0.64 8.19
N ILE A 194 10.22 -0.79 9.31
CA ILE A 194 11.53 -0.22 9.57
C ILE A 194 12.36 -1.33 10.18
N SER A 195 13.22 -1.95 9.39
CA SER A 195 13.88 -3.16 9.87
C SER A 195 15.26 -3.42 9.26
N VAL A 196 16.22 -3.76 10.11
CA VAL A 196 17.50 -4.37 9.69
C VAL A 196 17.34 -5.86 9.40
N ALA A 197 16.20 -6.46 9.74
CA ALA A 197 15.81 -7.81 9.37
C ALA A 197 14.98 -7.81 8.07
N GLY A 198 15.54 -7.28 6.98
CA GLY A 198 14.84 -7.08 5.71
C GLY A 198 14.27 -8.34 5.08
N GLU A 199 14.74 -9.54 5.47
CA GLU A 199 14.16 -10.82 5.05
C GLU A 199 12.81 -11.14 5.68
N VAL A 200 12.38 -10.36 6.69
CA VAL A 200 11.03 -10.43 7.26
C VAL A 200 10.18 -9.37 6.60
N LEU A 201 9.47 -9.73 5.53
CA LEU A 201 8.81 -8.82 4.60
C LEU A 201 7.84 -7.82 5.27
N HIS A 202 7.08 -8.28 6.28
CA HIS A 202 6.16 -7.46 7.05
C HIS A 202 6.50 -7.53 8.54
N ASN A 203 7.70 -7.05 8.92
CA ASN A 203 8.13 -7.06 10.32
C ASN A 203 7.32 -6.03 11.14
N PRO A 204 6.44 -6.46 12.06
CA PRO A 204 5.59 -5.55 12.85
C PRO A 204 6.31 -5.04 14.10
N HIS A 205 7.59 -5.41 14.30
CA HIS A 205 8.33 -5.17 15.52
C HIS A 205 9.52 -4.25 15.29
N TYR A 206 9.63 -3.21 16.07
CA TYR A 206 10.74 -2.26 16.07
C TYR A 206 11.68 -2.55 17.24
N ARG A 207 12.37 -3.70 17.21
CA ARG A 207 13.12 -4.22 18.37
C ARG A 207 14.63 -4.14 18.22
N ASN A 208 15.11 -4.04 16.98
CA ASN A 208 16.53 -4.09 16.72
C ASN A 208 17.20 -2.73 16.96
N ARG A 209 18.48 -2.80 17.34
CA ARG A 209 19.41 -1.68 17.32
C ARG A 209 20.23 -1.77 16.04
N LEU A 210 20.39 -0.66 15.36
CA LEU A 210 21.15 -0.55 14.13
C LEU A 210 22.65 -0.71 14.42
N ALA A 211 23.29 -1.68 13.80
CA ALA A 211 24.71 -1.93 13.91
C ALA A 211 25.47 -1.43 12.68
N ASP A 212 26.79 -1.25 12.85
CA ASP A 212 27.69 -0.99 11.73
C ASP A 212 27.67 -2.17 10.74
N GLY A 213 27.49 -1.91 9.46
CA GLY A 213 27.35 -2.91 8.42
C GLY A 213 25.92 -3.43 8.19
N ASP A 214 24.94 -3.04 9.00
CA ASP A 214 23.53 -3.36 8.72
C ASP A 214 23.00 -2.56 7.52
N MET A 215 22.05 -3.16 6.80
CA MET A 215 21.16 -2.45 5.89
C MET A 215 19.79 -2.23 6.55
N LEU A 216 19.25 -1.02 6.43
CA LEU A 216 17.93 -0.68 6.92
C LEU A 216 16.95 -0.62 5.75
N LEU A 217 15.93 -1.47 5.78
CA LEU A 217 14.77 -1.41 4.90
C LEU A 217 13.70 -0.56 5.57
N VAL A 218 13.28 0.50 4.89
CA VAL A 218 12.18 1.37 5.32
C VAL A 218 11.12 1.39 4.25
N ASP A 219 9.91 1.00 4.64
CA ASP A 219 8.72 0.96 3.81
C ASP A 219 7.62 1.74 4.53
N CYS A 220 7.23 2.87 3.96
CA CYS A 220 6.29 3.80 4.58
C CYS A 220 5.57 4.66 3.56
N GLY A 221 4.40 5.11 3.94
CA GLY A 221 3.60 6.03 3.16
C GLY A 221 2.82 7.01 4.02
N ALA A 222 2.47 8.14 3.44
CA ALA A 222 1.61 9.16 4.02
C ALA A 222 0.19 9.05 3.47
N GLU A 223 -0.80 9.20 4.33
CA GLU A 223 -2.20 9.43 3.99
C GLU A 223 -2.52 10.91 4.21
N LEU A 224 -3.08 11.56 3.20
CA LEU A 224 -3.49 12.96 3.28
C LEU A 224 -4.92 13.10 3.82
N SER A 225 -5.31 14.32 4.16
CA SER A 225 -6.64 14.62 4.71
C SER A 225 -7.82 14.27 3.79
N ASP A 226 -7.58 14.11 2.50
CA ASP A 226 -8.56 13.65 1.51
C ASP A 226 -8.60 12.11 1.35
N GLY A 227 -7.77 11.38 2.12
CA GLY A 227 -7.71 9.93 2.18
C GLY A 227 -6.83 9.26 1.12
N TYR A 228 -6.24 10.01 0.18
CA TYR A 228 -5.30 9.44 -0.78
C TYR A 228 -3.94 9.17 -0.15
N VAL A 229 -3.30 8.09 -0.58
CA VAL A 229 -2.10 7.56 0.04
C VAL A 229 -0.90 7.50 -0.90
N GLY A 230 0.30 7.47 -0.31
CA GLY A 230 1.52 7.07 -0.97
C GLY A 230 2.07 5.79 -0.37
N ASP A 231 3.00 5.15 -1.08
CA ASP A 231 3.66 3.90 -0.71
C ASP A 231 5.06 3.88 -1.31
N LEU A 232 6.09 3.85 -0.46
CA LEU A 232 7.49 3.91 -0.91
C LEU A 232 8.40 3.07 -0.02
N THR A 233 9.20 2.22 -0.63
CA THR A 233 10.29 1.51 0.04
C THR A 233 11.65 2.00 -0.43
N ARG A 234 12.57 2.21 0.50
CA ARG A 234 14.02 2.35 0.26
C ARG A 234 14.81 1.47 1.23
N THR A 235 15.94 0.96 0.75
CA THR A 235 16.88 0.20 1.59
C THR A 235 18.26 0.86 1.49
N TYR A 236 18.93 1.06 2.61
CA TYR A 236 20.20 1.78 2.64
C TYR A 236 21.11 1.32 3.79
N PRO A 237 22.45 1.49 3.64
CA PRO A 237 23.40 1.09 4.69
C PRO A 237 23.31 2.05 5.87
N VAL A 238 23.23 1.49 7.08
CA VAL A 238 23.11 2.25 8.34
C VAL A 238 24.31 3.18 8.57
N ASN A 239 25.51 2.76 8.17
CA ASN A 239 26.74 3.54 8.30
C ASN A 239 27.02 4.51 7.13
N GLY A 240 26.07 4.62 6.16
CA GLY A 240 26.17 5.51 5.01
C GLY A 240 27.06 5.02 3.87
N THR A 241 27.55 3.76 3.91
CA THR A 241 28.39 3.20 2.84
C THR A 241 28.03 1.74 2.59
N PHE A 242 27.70 1.41 1.36
CA PHE A 242 27.43 0.03 0.96
C PHE A 242 28.75 -0.79 0.99
N SER A 243 28.70 -2.02 1.53
CA SER A 243 29.74 -3.01 1.24
C SER A 243 29.70 -3.41 -0.25
N GLU A 244 30.74 -4.08 -0.73
CA GLU A 244 30.77 -4.58 -2.12
C GLU A 244 29.62 -5.57 -2.40
N THR A 245 29.30 -6.43 -1.43
CA THR A 245 28.23 -7.41 -1.50
C THR A 245 26.86 -6.77 -1.44
N GLN A 246 26.65 -5.82 -0.54
CA GLN A 246 25.41 -5.04 -0.44
C GLN A 246 25.13 -4.27 -1.72
N LYS A 247 26.14 -3.57 -2.24
CA LYS A 247 26.03 -2.80 -3.47
C LYS A 247 25.69 -3.68 -4.67
N ALA A 248 26.35 -4.84 -4.80
CA ALA A 248 26.13 -5.77 -5.91
C ALA A 248 24.67 -6.28 -5.95
N ILE A 249 24.09 -6.68 -4.80
CA ILE A 249 22.68 -7.08 -4.74
C ILE A 249 21.73 -5.89 -4.93
N TYR A 250 22.05 -4.73 -4.33
CA TYR A 250 21.25 -3.52 -4.47
C TYR A 250 21.10 -3.10 -5.94
N GLU A 251 22.20 -3.10 -6.69
CA GLU A 251 22.20 -2.76 -8.12
C GLU A 251 21.37 -3.74 -8.96
N VAL A 252 21.31 -5.03 -8.59
CA VAL A 252 20.41 -6.01 -9.22
C VAL A 252 18.94 -5.65 -8.98
N VAL A 253 18.57 -5.30 -7.74
CA VAL A 253 17.19 -4.93 -7.40
C VAL A 253 16.79 -3.62 -8.07
N ASP A 254 17.67 -2.60 -8.07
CA ASP A 254 17.38 -1.32 -8.73
C ASP A 254 17.26 -1.48 -10.26
N ALA A 255 18.11 -2.31 -10.88
CA ALA A 255 17.99 -2.65 -12.29
C ALA A 255 16.66 -3.35 -12.60
N ALA A 256 16.19 -4.25 -11.74
CA ALA A 256 14.89 -4.91 -11.88
C ALA A 256 13.73 -3.91 -11.79
N ARG A 257 13.78 -2.97 -10.83
CA ARG A 257 12.82 -1.86 -10.71
C ARG A 257 12.83 -0.99 -11.97
N ALA A 258 14.00 -0.53 -12.39
CA ALA A 258 14.14 0.32 -13.56
C ALA A 258 13.61 -0.38 -14.83
N LYS A 259 13.89 -1.69 -14.99
CA LYS A 259 13.37 -2.49 -16.10
C LYS A 259 11.86 -2.58 -16.08
N ALA A 260 11.26 -2.86 -14.92
CA ALA A 260 9.80 -2.94 -14.78
C ALA A 260 9.14 -1.60 -15.09
N VAL A 261 9.63 -0.49 -14.50
CA VAL A 261 9.12 0.88 -14.75
C VAL A 261 9.20 1.21 -16.24
N SER A 262 10.34 0.95 -16.90
CA SER A 262 10.50 1.25 -18.35
C SER A 262 9.64 0.38 -19.27
N THR A 263 9.04 -0.69 -18.76
CA THR A 263 8.14 -1.58 -19.51
C THR A 263 6.68 -1.13 -19.43
N ILE A 264 6.35 -0.19 -18.53
CA ILE A 264 4.98 0.31 -18.33
C ILE A 264 4.53 1.07 -19.57
N ALA A 265 3.41 0.64 -20.15
CA ALA A 265 2.69 1.37 -21.19
C ALA A 265 1.22 0.92 -21.19
N PRO A 266 0.29 1.74 -21.73
CA PRO A 266 -1.08 1.30 -21.96
C PRO A 266 -1.13 0.02 -22.79
N GLY A 267 -1.96 -0.94 -22.40
CA GLY A 267 -2.11 -2.22 -23.09
C GLY A 267 -1.10 -3.30 -22.70
N VAL A 268 -0.06 -2.99 -21.94
CA VAL A 268 0.87 -3.99 -21.39
C VAL A 268 0.20 -4.70 -20.21
N HIS A 269 0.33 -6.01 -20.15
CA HIS A 269 -0.20 -6.78 -19.01
C HIS A 269 0.77 -6.75 -17.83
N PHE A 270 0.30 -6.44 -16.61
CA PHE A 270 1.17 -6.25 -15.44
C PHE A 270 2.04 -7.46 -15.10
N ALA A 271 1.58 -8.69 -15.39
CA ALA A 271 2.41 -9.88 -15.23
C ALA A 271 3.66 -9.90 -16.13
N GLU A 272 3.67 -9.16 -17.26
CA GLU A 272 4.85 -9.01 -18.10
C GLU A 272 5.91 -8.15 -17.40
N LEU A 273 5.50 -7.11 -16.65
CA LEU A 273 6.40 -6.30 -15.83
C LEU A 273 7.05 -7.18 -14.74
N HIS A 274 6.24 -8.00 -14.07
CA HIS A 274 6.75 -8.93 -13.06
C HIS A 274 7.76 -9.91 -13.64
N ARG A 275 7.46 -10.48 -14.82
CA ARG A 275 8.39 -11.39 -15.51
C ARG A 275 9.68 -10.68 -15.93
N ALA A 276 9.58 -9.43 -16.41
CA ALA A 276 10.75 -8.62 -16.78
C ALA A 276 11.66 -8.35 -15.57
N ALA A 277 11.09 -7.94 -14.43
CA ALA A 277 11.83 -7.76 -13.18
C ALA A 277 12.46 -9.07 -12.68
N SER A 278 11.70 -10.17 -12.72
CA SER A 278 12.17 -11.50 -12.32
C SER A 278 13.34 -11.98 -13.18
N LEU A 279 13.32 -11.68 -14.48
CA LEU A 279 14.42 -12.03 -15.37
C LEU A 279 15.69 -11.26 -15.02
N VAL A 280 15.61 -9.96 -14.78
CA VAL A 280 16.76 -9.12 -14.36
C VAL A 280 17.34 -9.63 -13.02
N ILE A 281 16.47 -9.99 -12.06
CA ILE A 281 16.93 -10.58 -10.79
C ILE A 281 17.62 -11.92 -11.05
N ALA A 282 17.06 -12.80 -11.89
CA ALA A 282 17.70 -14.08 -12.22
C ALA A 282 19.06 -13.91 -12.91
N GLU A 283 19.16 -13.01 -13.91
CA GLU A 283 20.41 -12.65 -14.59
C GLU A 283 21.45 -12.12 -13.61
N GLY A 284 21.07 -11.19 -12.74
CA GLY A 284 21.96 -10.64 -11.72
C GLY A 284 22.48 -11.71 -10.75
N LEU A 285 21.59 -12.55 -10.21
CA LEU A 285 21.97 -13.61 -9.27
C LEU A 285 22.82 -14.71 -9.94
N VAL A 286 22.62 -15.00 -11.22
CA VAL A 286 23.51 -15.87 -12.02
C VAL A 286 24.88 -15.20 -12.20
N GLY A 287 24.90 -13.91 -12.55
CA GLY A 287 26.13 -13.13 -12.71
C GLY A 287 26.96 -13.07 -11.42
N LEU A 288 26.30 -13.01 -10.25
CA LEU A 288 26.93 -13.06 -8.93
C LEU A 288 27.31 -14.50 -8.48
N GLY A 289 26.92 -15.52 -9.27
CA GLY A 289 27.18 -16.93 -8.97
C GLY A 289 26.31 -17.51 -7.85
N ILE A 290 25.27 -16.80 -7.41
CA ILE A 290 24.32 -17.27 -6.39
C ILE A 290 23.36 -18.31 -6.99
N LEU A 291 22.86 -18.06 -8.21
CA LEU A 291 22.06 -19.00 -8.96
C LEU A 291 22.87 -19.63 -10.12
N LYS A 292 22.50 -20.84 -10.52
CA LYS A 292 23.09 -21.63 -11.61
C LYS A 292 22.05 -22.03 -12.62
N GLY A 293 22.30 -21.78 -13.88
CA GLY A 293 21.42 -22.13 -15.01
C GLY A 293 21.13 -20.94 -15.92
N GLU A 294 20.34 -21.17 -16.94
CA GLU A 294 19.88 -20.12 -17.85
C GLU A 294 18.80 -19.27 -17.16
N PRO A 295 18.97 -17.93 -17.08
CA PRO A 295 18.06 -17.06 -16.36
C PRO A 295 16.58 -17.22 -16.76
N GLN A 296 16.30 -17.38 -18.07
CA GLN A 296 14.95 -17.60 -18.58
C GLN A 296 14.32 -18.87 -18.00
N GLU A 297 15.07 -20.00 -17.97
CA GLU A 297 14.61 -21.24 -17.38
C GLU A 297 14.39 -21.14 -15.88
N LEU A 298 15.25 -20.39 -15.15
CA LEU A 298 15.11 -20.14 -13.71
C LEU A 298 13.82 -19.40 -13.40
N VAL A 299 13.43 -18.43 -14.25
CA VAL A 299 12.16 -17.72 -14.12
C VAL A 299 10.98 -18.62 -14.42
N GLU A 300 11.02 -19.39 -15.52
CA GLU A 300 9.95 -20.32 -15.91
C GLU A 300 9.70 -21.40 -14.85
N LYS A 301 10.75 -21.88 -14.19
CA LYS A 301 10.67 -22.88 -13.10
C LYS A 301 10.32 -22.27 -11.74
N GLY A 302 10.47 -20.95 -11.57
CA GLY A 302 10.27 -20.22 -10.32
C GLY A 302 11.46 -20.27 -9.36
N ALA A 303 12.67 -20.61 -9.81
CA ALA A 303 13.86 -20.68 -8.96
C ALA A 303 14.31 -19.29 -8.44
N HIS A 304 14.15 -18.23 -9.25
CA HIS A 304 14.40 -16.84 -8.83
C HIS A 304 13.57 -16.43 -7.62
N ALA A 305 12.37 -17.02 -7.46
CA ALA A 305 11.46 -16.69 -6.36
C ALA A 305 11.97 -17.18 -4.98
N LEU A 306 13.05 -17.94 -4.90
CA LEU A 306 13.79 -18.16 -3.65
C LEU A 306 14.23 -16.84 -3.02
N PHE A 307 14.48 -15.82 -3.85
CA PHE A 307 14.96 -14.50 -3.43
C PHE A 307 13.96 -13.38 -3.70
N PHE A 308 13.07 -13.52 -4.68
CA PHE A 308 11.99 -12.58 -4.98
C PHE A 308 10.64 -13.31 -4.94
N CYS A 309 10.08 -13.48 -3.75
CA CYS A 309 8.97 -14.40 -3.47
C CYS A 309 7.57 -13.76 -3.48
N HIS A 310 7.45 -12.46 -3.75
CA HIS A 310 6.17 -11.73 -3.78
C HIS A 310 5.84 -11.13 -5.15
N GLY A 311 4.66 -10.53 -5.29
CA GLY A 311 4.26 -9.80 -6.50
C GLY A 311 5.07 -8.54 -6.70
N LEU A 312 5.19 -8.08 -7.95
CA LEU A 312 5.94 -6.86 -8.29
C LEU A 312 5.29 -5.59 -7.75
N GLY A 313 3.98 -5.61 -7.47
CA GLY A 313 3.26 -4.43 -6.99
C GLY A 313 1.75 -4.61 -7.04
N HIS A 314 1.04 -3.53 -6.80
CA HIS A 314 -0.41 -3.46 -6.65
C HIS A 314 -0.96 -2.10 -7.14
N LEU A 315 -2.29 -1.96 -7.17
CA LEU A 315 -2.93 -0.67 -7.37
C LEU A 315 -2.77 0.20 -6.13
N LEU A 316 -2.70 1.51 -6.33
CA LEU A 316 -2.62 2.52 -5.28
C LEU A 316 -3.70 3.60 -5.49
N GLY A 317 -4.33 4.06 -4.42
CA GLY A 317 -5.36 5.09 -4.50
C GLY A 317 -5.73 5.65 -3.13
N LEU A 318 -6.93 5.34 -2.66
CA LEU A 318 -7.38 5.64 -1.29
C LEU A 318 -6.89 4.61 -0.26
N ASP A 319 -6.32 3.52 -0.72
CA ASP A 319 -5.62 2.53 0.10
C ASP A 319 -4.28 2.18 -0.55
N ALA A 320 -3.28 1.78 0.25
CA ALA A 320 -1.99 1.29 -0.26
C ALA A 320 -2.21 0.09 -1.18
N HIS A 321 -3.06 -0.87 -0.75
CA HIS A 321 -3.57 -1.94 -1.61
C HIS A 321 -4.99 -1.61 -2.07
N ASP A 322 -5.13 -0.77 -3.09
CA ASP A 322 -6.41 -0.17 -3.44
C ASP A 322 -7.45 -1.21 -3.87
N MET A 323 -8.62 -1.18 -3.23
CA MET A 323 -9.77 -2.06 -3.45
C MET A 323 -9.52 -3.57 -3.25
N GLU A 324 -8.43 -4.00 -2.59
CA GLU A 324 -8.17 -5.44 -2.36
C GLU A 324 -9.21 -6.14 -1.48
N ASP A 325 -10.00 -5.40 -0.74
CA ASP A 325 -11.15 -5.92 0.01
C ASP A 325 -12.24 -6.50 -0.91
N PHE A 326 -12.28 -6.12 -2.19
CA PHE A 326 -13.14 -6.75 -3.19
C PHE A 326 -12.60 -8.09 -3.72
N GLY A 327 -11.40 -8.49 -3.32
CA GLY A 327 -10.75 -9.74 -3.71
C GLY A 327 -10.11 -9.69 -5.10
N ASP A 328 -9.81 -10.87 -5.64
CA ASP A 328 -9.04 -11.02 -6.88
C ASP A 328 -9.65 -10.35 -8.11
N ARG A 329 -10.94 -10.05 -8.10
CA ARG A 329 -11.62 -9.37 -9.22
C ARG A 329 -11.04 -7.98 -9.54
N VAL A 330 -10.40 -7.34 -8.56
CA VAL A 330 -9.73 -6.05 -8.76
C VAL A 330 -8.38 -6.24 -9.46
N GLY A 331 -7.61 -7.20 -8.99
CA GLY A 331 -6.27 -7.45 -9.50
C GLY A 331 -6.23 -8.29 -10.78
N TYR A 332 -7.33 -9.01 -11.11
CA TYR A 332 -7.39 -9.96 -12.21
C TYR A 332 -8.55 -9.65 -13.16
N GLU A 333 -8.37 -9.95 -14.44
CA GLU A 333 -9.43 -9.84 -15.44
C GLU A 333 -10.43 -10.99 -15.29
N GLU A 334 -11.66 -10.79 -15.78
CA GLU A 334 -12.70 -11.80 -15.73
C GLU A 334 -12.25 -13.10 -16.42
N GLY A 335 -12.47 -14.23 -15.77
CA GLY A 335 -12.07 -15.56 -16.28
C GLY A 335 -10.60 -15.89 -16.05
N THR A 336 -9.82 -15.01 -15.44
CA THR A 336 -8.42 -15.26 -15.03
C THR A 336 -8.31 -15.42 -13.52
N GLY A 337 -7.14 -15.86 -13.03
CA GLY A 337 -6.92 -16.06 -11.60
C GLY A 337 -5.45 -16.27 -11.26
N ARG A 338 -5.18 -16.43 -9.96
CA ARG A 338 -3.81 -16.62 -9.46
C ARG A 338 -3.16 -17.87 -10.01
N SER A 339 -1.91 -17.73 -10.45
CA SER A 339 -1.07 -18.88 -10.81
C SER A 339 -0.75 -19.73 -9.58
N PRO A 340 -0.77 -21.07 -9.66
CA PRO A 340 -0.30 -21.91 -8.57
C PRO A 340 1.23 -21.97 -8.44
N GLN A 341 1.96 -21.35 -9.37
CA GLN A 341 3.43 -21.37 -9.37
C GLN A 341 3.98 -20.54 -8.21
N PHE A 342 4.97 -21.10 -7.52
CA PHE A 342 5.71 -20.38 -6.49
C PHE A 342 6.31 -19.09 -7.06
N GLY A 343 6.16 -17.97 -6.33
CA GLY A 343 6.52 -16.62 -6.77
C GLY A 343 5.39 -15.88 -7.50
N LEU A 344 4.56 -16.57 -8.29
CA LEU A 344 3.43 -15.98 -9.01
C LEU A 344 2.11 -16.04 -8.22
N SER A 345 1.95 -17.02 -7.32
CA SER A 345 0.73 -17.16 -6.51
C SER A 345 0.43 -15.95 -5.63
N ASN A 346 1.44 -15.15 -5.32
CA ASN A 346 1.35 -13.93 -4.51
C ASN A 346 1.22 -12.65 -5.34
N LEU A 347 1.11 -12.76 -6.66
CA LEU A 347 0.91 -11.59 -7.52
C LEU A 347 -0.47 -10.97 -7.21
N ARG A 348 -0.48 -9.68 -6.83
CA ARG A 348 -1.70 -8.95 -6.45
C ARG A 348 -2.40 -8.35 -7.66
N LEU A 349 -1.62 -7.96 -8.68
CA LEU A 349 -2.10 -7.35 -9.91
C LEU A 349 -1.64 -8.19 -11.12
N SER A 350 -2.60 -8.58 -11.96
CA SER A 350 -2.40 -9.36 -13.17
C SER A 350 -3.49 -9.03 -14.18
N ARG A 351 -3.48 -7.78 -14.64
CA ARG A 351 -4.41 -7.26 -15.65
C ARG A 351 -3.71 -6.29 -16.59
N THR A 352 -4.39 -5.98 -17.69
CA THR A 352 -3.92 -5.02 -18.69
C THR A 352 -3.92 -3.60 -18.13
N LEU A 353 -2.79 -2.92 -18.23
CA LEU A 353 -2.64 -1.54 -17.79
C LEU A 353 -3.42 -0.57 -18.67
N GLN A 354 -4.10 0.37 -18.04
CA GLN A 354 -4.88 1.41 -18.69
C GLN A 354 -4.43 2.80 -18.21
N PRO A 355 -4.54 3.84 -19.05
CA PRO A 355 -4.28 5.21 -18.62
C PRO A 355 -5.12 5.58 -17.39
N GLY A 356 -4.52 6.24 -16.42
CA GLY A 356 -5.12 6.58 -15.13
C GLY A 356 -4.90 5.56 -14.04
N MET A 357 -4.43 4.34 -14.33
CA MET A 357 -4.02 3.41 -13.28
C MET A 357 -2.76 3.93 -12.58
N VAL A 358 -2.75 3.87 -11.26
CA VAL A 358 -1.57 4.13 -10.42
C VAL A 358 -1.17 2.82 -9.77
N VAL A 359 0.11 2.43 -9.93
CA VAL A 359 0.63 1.15 -9.46
C VAL A 359 1.94 1.32 -8.72
N THR A 360 2.24 0.42 -7.78
CA THR A 360 3.56 0.28 -7.19
C THR A 360 4.44 -0.64 -8.03
N ILE A 361 5.75 -0.42 -7.99
CA ILE A 361 6.79 -1.27 -8.59
C ILE A 361 7.86 -1.49 -7.54
N GLU A 362 7.84 -2.66 -6.91
CA GLU A 362 8.56 -2.97 -5.66
C GLU A 362 9.35 -4.28 -5.70
N PRO A 363 10.21 -4.53 -6.68
CA PRO A 363 11.03 -5.74 -6.66
C PRO A 363 11.94 -5.78 -5.44
N GLY A 364 12.31 -6.98 -5.02
CA GLY A 364 13.20 -7.16 -3.88
C GLY A 364 14.08 -8.39 -3.99
N TYR A 365 15.08 -8.42 -3.12
CA TYR A 365 15.90 -9.58 -2.81
C TYR A 365 15.79 -9.89 -1.33
N TYR A 366 15.54 -11.15 -0.98
CA TYR A 366 15.43 -11.58 0.42
C TYR A 366 16.13 -12.91 0.64
N SER A 367 17.05 -12.95 1.59
CA SER A 367 17.72 -14.18 2.03
C SER A 367 16.92 -14.81 3.18
N ILE A 368 15.78 -15.45 2.85
CA ILE A 368 14.83 -16.01 3.82
C ILE A 368 15.26 -17.42 4.24
N PRO A 369 15.73 -17.66 5.48
CA PRO A 369 16.19 -18.98 5.90
C PRO A 369 15.13 -20.08 5.79
N ALA A 370 13.87 -19.74 6.06
CA ALA A 370 12.73 -20.68 5.96
C ALA A 370 12.50 -21.16 4.52
N LEU A 371 12.66 -20.30 3.53
CA LEU A 371 12.58 -20.68 2.12
C LEU A 371 13.82 -21.46 1.68
N LEU A 372 15.01 -20.94 1.95
CA LEU A 372 16.28 -21.50 1.50
C LEU A 372 16.56 -22.89 2.08
N ASN A 373 16.17 -23.15 3.34
CA ASN A 373 16.37 -24.43 4.02
C ASN A 373 15.12 -25.32 4.05
N GLY A 374 13.98 -24.78 3.59
CA GLY A 374 12.69 -25.48 3.55
C GLY A 374 12.55 -26.40 2.33
N GLU A 375 11.33 -26.85 2.10
CA GLU A 375 10.99 -27.71 0.96
C GLU A 375 11.24 -27.03 -0.39
N VAL A 376 10.92 -25.75 -0.49
CA VAL A 376 11.12 -24.95 -1.70
C VAL A 376 12.60 -24.85 -2.04
N GLY A 377 13.48 -24.56 -1.05
CA GLY A 377 14.93 -24.52 -1.26
C GLY A 377 15.48 -25.86 -1.74
N ARG A 378 15.04 -26.96 -1.14
CA ARG A 378 15.43 -28.33 -1.58
C ARG A 378 15.00 -28.62 -3.02
N ARG A 379 13.85 -28.16 -3.46
CA ARG A 379 13.35 -28.30 -4.84
C ARG A 379 14.29 -27.63 -5.85
N PHE A 380 14.90 -26.53 -5.48
CA PHE A 380 15.80 -25.76 -6.34
C PHE A 380 17.29 -25.91 -5.98
N GLU A 381 17.67 -26.89 -5.16
CA GLU A 381 19.05 -27.08 -4.68
C GLU A 381 20.09 -27.18 -5.82
N SER A 382 19.76 -27.79 -6.95
CA SER A 382 20.63 -27.87 -8.13
C SER A 382 20.89 -26.52 -8.80
N HIS A 383 20.02 -25.54 -8.57
CA HIS A 383 20.13 -24.18 -9.11
C HIS A 383 20.76 -23.19 -8.13
N LEU A 384 21.06 -23.59 -6.88
CA LEU A 384 21.61 -22.73 -5.84
C LEU A 384 23.08 -23.03 -5.55
N ASP A 385 23.92 -22.00 -5.46
CA ASP A 385 25.27 -22.12 -4.94
C ASP A 385 25.35 -21.61 -3.51
N ARG A 386 25.25 -22.52 -2.55
CA ARG A 386 25.25 -22.16 -1.12
C ARG A 386 26.57 -21.59 -0.63
N GLU A 387 27.71 -21.98 -1.22
CA GLU A 387 29.02 -21.44 -0.81
C GLU A 387 29.19 -20.00 -1.31
N THR A 388 28.70 -19.70 -2.50
CA THR A 388 28.66 -18.33 -3.00
C THR A 388 27.66 -17.50 -2.23
N LEU A 389 26.45 -18.03 -1.94
CA LEU A 389 25.41 -17.32 -1.17
C LEU A 389 25.93 -16.85 0.20
N LYS A 390 26.74 -17.64 0.90
CA LYS A 390 27.35 -17.25 2.19
C LYS A 390 28.17 -15.95 2.13
N LYS A 391 28.73 -15.61 0.98
CA LYS A 391 29.48 -14.35 0.82
C LYS A 391 28.59 -13.10 0.92
N TYR A 392 27.29 -13.29 0.77
CA TYR A 392 26.26 -12.25 0.81
C TYR A 392 25.40 -12.32 2.09
N ASP A 393 25.91 -12.96 3.16
CA ASP A 393 25.20 -13.09 4.44
C ASP A 393 24.94 -11.73 5.12
N ASP A 394 25.67 -10.67 4.72
CA ASP A 394 25.45 -9.28 5.12
C ASP A 394 24.25 -8.63 4.41
N VAL A 395 23.64 -9.30 3.42
CA VAL A 395 22.45 -8.83 2.71
C VAL A 395 21.24 -9.67 3.09
N ARG A 396 20.49 -9.21 4.07
CA ARG A 396 19.29 -9.91 4.55
C ARG A 396 18.07 -9.68 3.68
N GLY A 397 17.82 -8.42 3.31
CA GLY A 397 16.71 -8.07 2.43
C GLY A 397 16.85 -6.66 1.88
N ILE A 398 16.50 -6.49 0.60
CA ILE A 398 16.46 -5.22 -0.12
C ILE A 398 15.14 -5.15 -0.87
N ARG A 399 14.41 -4.04 -0.73
CA ARG A 399 13.28 -3.64 -1.56
C ARG A 399 13.47 -2.19 -1.99
N ILE A 400 13.16 -1.92 -3.24
CA ILE A 400 13.16 -0.55 -3.80
C ILE A 400 11.85 -0.38 -4.53
N GLU A 401 11.05 0.56 -4.10
CA GLU A 401 9.68 0.74 -4.56
C GLU A 401 9.43 2.14 -5.09
N ASP A 402 8.79 2.22 -6.22
CA ASP A 402 8.29 3.44 -6.84
C ASP A 402 6.78 3.36 -7.08
N VAL A 403 6.11 4.51 -7.02
CA VAL A 403 4.73 4.71 -7.46
C VAL A 403 4.73 5.27 -8.87
N VAL A 404 3.99 4.62 -9.78
CA VAL A 404 3.99 4.95 -11.21
C VAL A 404 2.56 5.12 -11.71
N LEU A 405 2.31 6.26 -12.37
CA LEU A 405 1.07 6.52 -13.11
C LEU A 405 1.21 6.02 -14.55
N VAL A 406 0.25 5.24 -15.00
CA VAL A 406 0.09 4.90 -16.42
C VAL A 406 -0.55 6.07 -17.15
N THR A 407 0.16 6.64 -18.12
CA THR A 407 -0.33 7.77 -18.95
C THR A 407 -0.86 7.29 -20.30
N ALA A 408 -1.46 8.15 -21.09
CA ALA A 408 -1.93 7.79 -22.43
C ALA A 408 -0.79 7.37 -23.40
N GLU A 409 0.43 7.86 -23.16
CA GLU A 409 1.57 7.66 -24.05
C GLU A 409 2.69 6.80 -23.44
N GLY A 410 2.52 6.34 -22.19
CA GLY A 410 3.53 5.56 -21.48
C GLY A 410 3.32 5.59 -19.96
N PHE A 411 4.25 6.20 -19.23
CA PHE A 411 4.18 6.30 -17.77
C PHE A 411 4.79 7.58 -17.23
N GLU A 412 4.46 7.90 -16.00
CA GLU A 412 5.11 8.91 -15.17
C GLU A 412 5.49 8.29 -13.83
N ASN A 413 6.76 8.32 -13.46
CA ASN A 413 7.22 7.92 -12.13
C ASN A 413 6.97 9.06 -11.15
N LEU A 414 5.96 8.92 -10.27
CA LEU A 414 5.56 9.93 -9.30
C LEU A 414 6.59 10.08 -8.17
N SER A 415 7.40 9.06 -7.91
CA SER A 415 8.44 9.02 -6.88
C SER A 415 9.87 9.26 -7.42
N GLY A 416 10.01 9.57 -8.71
CA GLY A 416 11.31 9.71 -9.38
C GLY A 416 12.24 10.80 -8.81
N HIS A 417 11.74 11.66 -7.93
CA HIS A 417 12.53 12.65 -7.20
C HIS A 417 13.25 12.08 -5.96
N LEU A 418 12.86 10.90 -5.45
CA LEU A 418 13.53 10.20 -4.36
C LEU A 418 14.60 9.25 -4.96
N PRO A 419 15.90 9.47 -4.71
CA PRO A 419 16.95 8.71 -5.35
C PRO A 419 16.88 7.21 -5.05
N THR A 420 17.35 6.42 -6.02
CA THR A 420 17.53 4.97 -5.92
C THR A 420 18.96 4.53 -6.17
N ASP A 421 19.79 5.35 -6.80
CA ASP A 421 21.18 4.98 -7.09
C ASP A 421 22.05 4.99 -5.81
N PRO A 422 22.98 4.01 -5.67
CA PRO A 422 23.80 3.88 -4.46
C PRO A 422 24.57 5.14 -4.08
N ALA A 423 25.13 5.87 -5.06
CA ALA A 423 25.97 7.03 -4.78
C ALA A 423 25.16 8.20 -4.19
N SER A 424 23.95 8.42 -4.68
CA SER A 424 23.02 9.40 -4.13
C SER A 424 22.52 9.01 -2.74
N ILE A 425 22.23 7.73 -2.51
CA ILE A 425 21.84 7.21 -1.19
C ILE A 425 22.98 7.42 -0.18
N GLU A 426 24.20 7.00 -0.50
CA GLU A 426 25.39 7.20 0.38
C GLU A 426 25.64 8.68 0.70
N LYS A 427 25.40 9.56 -0.27
CA LYS A 427 25.53 11.01 -0.07
C LYS A 427 24.49 11.53 0.90
N LEU A 428 23.23 11.09 0.81
CA LEU A 428 22.14 11.52 1.68
C LEU A 428 22.40 11.12 3.14
N ILE A 429 22.79 9.86 3.40
CA ILE A 429 23.06 9.37 4.74
C ILE A 429 24.40 9.90 5.27
N GLY A 430 25.44 9.94 4.44
CA GLY A 430 26.76 10.41 4.83
C GLY A 430 26.88 11.90 5.20
N LEU A 431 25.94 12.74 4.77
CA LEU A 431 25.89 14.17 5.16
C LEU A 431 25.66 14.34 6.65
N GLN A 432 24.93 13.43 7.30
CA GLN A 432 24.67 13.48 8.74
C GLN A 432 25.87 13.02 9.56
N HIS A 433 26.61 12.01 9.10
CA HIS A 433 27.82 11.53 9.78
C HIS A 433 28.96 12.57 9.80
N ARG A 434 28.98 13.53 8.87
CA ARG A 434 29.97 14.62 8.80
C ARG A 434 29.64 15.80 9.72
N ALA A 435 28.39 15.95 10.11
CA ALA A 435 27.95 17.06 10.97
C ALA A 435 28.13 16.78 12.47
N THR A 436 28.48 15.55 12.85
CA THR A 436 28.60 15.10 14.26
C THR A 436 30.06 14.85 14.71
N VAL A 437 31.08 15.16 13.87
CA VAL A 437 32.50 15.08 14.20
C VAL A 437 33.11 16.44 14.45
#